data_34aff5a74f6c6f1e2e7bc467b3c7a006
#
_entry.id   34aff5a74f6c6f1e2e7bc467b3c7a006
#
_cell.length_a   1.000
_cell.length_b   1.000
_cell.length_c   1.000
_cell.angle_alpha   90.00
_cell.angle_beta   90.00
_cell.angle_gamma   90.00
#
_symmetry.space_group_name_H-M   'P 1'
#
loop_
_entity.id
_entity.type
_entity.pdbx_description
1 polymer ?
#
loop_
_entity_poly.entity_id
_entity_poly.type
_entity_poly.pdbx_seq_one_letter_code
_entity_poly.pdbx_strand_id
1 'polypeptide(L)'
;MFKKGICSISDLRTLRGVAPNGHISCNLLRLAELENKDSIQAFEMIIRDLELSSGVCRTTYRGRLQDVDALVGPYLLGSFARQQGLEVHDWAASDGLVSSEWARGLFRMFPSCQFTASDLTLYLVEVCRGNGESYIFEPSGVPLQYVYPPFVVSFNRRDSPIFFANRLVRMRAEHGAKSLQRIVSQYRWSDFDDPTEYCVPPDRIRILPLVHPEAHSLHRETKHFRIVPHSVLSPLLEPVHVIRSMNIYHRRYFGDADIAKGAEAVFNSLLLGGMWILGRTVEERKPARNEVSILRKTQSGFQMMCRLNGGSELEESLRSWGLIDSEECLAHCRAIPED
;
A
#
# COMPACT_ATOMS: atom_id res chain seq x y z
N MET A 1 29.07 1.92 -17.94
CA MET A 1 28.23 0.81 -18.44
C MET A 1 26.79 1.29 -18.36
N PHE A 2 26.06 1.40 -19.48
CA PHE A 2 24.66 1.82 -19.47
C PHE A 2 23.85 0.76 -18.74
N LYS A 3 23.12 1.14 -17.69
CA LYS A 3 22.15 0.25 -17.06
C LYS A 3 20.92 0.22 -17.98
N LYS A 4 20.71 -0.91 -18.64
CA LYS A 4 19.47 -1.15 -19.38
C LYS A 4 18.35 -1.30 -18.37
N GLY A 5 17.26 -0.56 -18.56
CA GLY A 5 16.03 -0.78 -17.84
C GLY A 5 15.34 -2.07 -18.33
N ILE A 6 14.42 -2.55 -17.53
CA ILE A 6 13.57 -3.68 -17.87
C ILE A 6 12.27 -3.13 -18.43
N CYS A 7 12.10 -3.28 -19.76
CA CYS A 7 10.98 -2.70 -20.50
C CYS A 7 10.06 -3.75 -21.12
N SER A 8 10.36 -5.05 -20.95
CA SER A 8 9.55 -6.16 -21.51
C SER A 8 9.42 -7.33 -20.54
N ILE A 9 8.38 -8.15 -20.71
CA ILE A 9 8.20 -9.39 -19.94
C ILE A 9 9.34 -10.38 -20.21
N SER A 10 9.85 -10.46 -21.43
CA SER A 10 10.98 -11.32 -21.75
C SER A 10 12.22 -10.96 -20.94
N ASP A 11 12.46 -9.65 -20.72
CA ASP A 11 13.55 -9.20 -19.86
C ASP A 11 13.33 -9.59 -18.40
N LEU A 12 12.09 -9.50 -17.89
CA LEU A 12 11.73 -9.94 -16.53
C LEU A 12 11.97 -11.44 -16.31
N ARG A 13 11.62 -12.29 -17.31
CA ARG A 13 11.83 -13.75 -17.24
C ARG A 13 13.30 -14.13 -17.11
N THR A 14 14.21 -13.32 -17.62
CA THR A 14 15.65 -13.60 -17.52
C THR A 14 16.23 -13.32 -16.14
N LEU A 15 15.54 -12.57 -15.29
CA LEU A 15 16.05 -12.15 -13.99
C LEU A 15 16.10 -13.23 -12.91
N ARG A 16 15.40 -14.36 -13.04
CA ARG A 16 15.39 -15.52 -12.12
C ARG A 16 15.99 -15.25 -10.72
N GLY A 17 15.37 -14.34 -9.97
CA GLY A 17 15.77 -14.07 -8.57
C GLY A 17 17.00 -13.18 -8.36
N VAL A 18 17.61 -12.65 -9.40
CA VAL A 18 18.69 -11.67 -9.29
C VAL A 18 18.08 -10.28 -9.30
N ALA A 19 18.48 -9.44 -8.33
CA ALA A 19 18.08 -8.02 -8.33
C ALA A 19 18.47 -7.39 -9.66
N PRO A 20 17.57 -6.67 -10.34
CA PRO A 20 17.86 -6.08 -11.63
C PRO A 20 18.98 -5.06 -11.52
N ASN A 21 19.92 -5.09 -12.47
CA ASN A 21 20.97 -4.06 -12.60
C ASN A 21 20.42 -2.72 -13.11
N GLY A 22 19.11 -2.58 -13.28
CA GLY A 22 18.38 -1.40 -13.76
C GLY A 22 16.99 -1.32 -13.18
N HIS A 23 16.31 -0.20 -13.40
CA HIS A 23 14.95 0.01 -12.95
C HIS A 23 13.96 -0.80 -13.81
N ILE A 24 12.91 -1.28 -13.19
CA ILE A 24 11.78 -1.93 -13.88
C ILE A 24 10.83 -0.82 -14.36
N SER A 25 10.41 -0.92 -15.61
CA SER A 25 9.44 0.01 -16.17
C SER A 25 8.04 -0.21 -15.60
N CYS A 26 7.43 0.84 -15.04
CA CYS A 26 6.04 0.78 -14.59
C CYS A 26 5.04 0.57 -15.74
N ASN A 27 5.41 0.77 -17.01
CA ASN A 27 4.57 0.47 -18.17
C ASN A 27 4.15 -1.01 -18.21
N LEU A 28 4.94 -1.89 -17.57
CA LEU A 28 4.64 -3.32 -17.50
C LEU A 28 3.44 -3.63 -16.58
N LEU A 29 2.98 -2.69 -15.76
CA LEU A 29 1.74 -2.85 -14.97
C LEU A 29 0.51 -3.11 -15.85
N ARG A 30 0.50 -2.61 -17.10
CA ARG A 30 -0.55 -2.89 -18.09
C ARG A 30 -0.76 -4.37 -18.34
N LEU A 31 0.26 -5.17 -18.12
CA LEU A 31 0.24 -6.60 -18.38
C LEU A 31 -0.35 -7.39 -17.23
N ALA A 32 -0.52 -6.78 -16.05
CA ALA A 32 -1.20 -7.38 -14.91
C ALA A 32 -2.70 -7.62 -15.19
N GLU A 33 -3.28 -6.89 -16.13
CA GLU A 33 -4.67 -7.09 -16.58
C GLU A 33 -4.88 -8.46 -17.27
N LEU A 34 -3.82 -9.11 -17.69
CA LEU A 34 -3.90 -10.39 -18.43
C LEU A 34 -4.13 -11.61 -17.53
N GLU A 35 -4.25 -11.46 -16.22
CA GLU A 35 -4.59 -12.49 -15.21
C GLU A 35 -3.81 -13.82 -15.35
N ASN A 36 -2.65 -13.80 -16.02
CA ASN A 36 -1.80 -14.97 -16.11
C ASN A 36 -0.66 -14.92 -15.08
N LYS A 37 -0.09 -16.08 -14.77
CA LYS A 37 0.95 -16.22 -13.74
C LYS A 37 2.17 -15.32 -13.98
N ASP A 38 2.56 -15.13 -15.22
CA ASP A 38 3.73 -14.30 -15.57
C ASP A 38 3.46 -12.82 -15.35
N SER A 39 2.23 -12.36 -15.62
CA SER A 39 1.83 -10.97 -15.38
C SER A 39 1.66 -10.65 -13.89
N ILE A 40 1.17 -11.58 -13.08
CA ILE A 40 1.12 -11.45 -11.62
C ILE A 40 2.54 -11.31 -11.06
N GLN A 41 3.46 -12.19 -11.47
CA GLN A 41 4.86 -12.11 -11.04
C GLN A 41 5.52 -10.79 -11.46
N ALA A 42 5.23 -10.31 -12.68
CA ALA A 42 5.72 -9.03 -13.17
C ALA A 42 5.19 -7.88 -12.30
N PHE A 43 3.90 -7.89 -12.00
CA PHE A 43 3.28 -6.91 -11.10
C PHE A 43 3.97 -6.85 -9.73
N GLU A 44 4.14 -8.00 -9.07
CA GLU A 44 4.79 -8.08 -7.75
C GLU A 44 6.22 -7.55 -7.79
N MET A 45 6.98 -7.83 -8.87
CA MET A 45 8.34 -7.31 -9.03
C MET A 45 8.36 -5.80 -9.21
N ILE A 46 7.44 -5.24 -9.99
CA ILE A 46 7.34 -3.79 -10.24
C ILE A 46 6.95 -3.07 -8.93
N ILE A 47 5.93 -3.56 -8.23
CA ILE A 47 5.48 -2.97 -6.96
C ILE A 47 6.59 -2.98 -5.92
N ARG A 48 7.40 -4.04 -5.86
CA ARG A 48 8.54 -4.12 -4.94
C ARG A 48 9.66 -3.12 -5.29
N ASP A 49 9.88 -2.84 -6.57
CA ASP A 49 10.88 -1.86 -7.04
C ASP A 49 10.36 -0.42 -7.01
N LEU A 50 9.04 -0.24 -6.95
CA LEU A 50 8.41 1.09 -6.98
C LEU A 50 8.63 1.84 -5.67
N GLU A 51 9.18 3.04 -5.79
CA GLU A 51 9.31 4.02 -4.71
C GLU A 51 8.49 5.27 -5.08
N LEU A 52 7.51 5.60 -4.26
CA LEU A 52 6.70 6.81 -4.42
C LEU A 52 7.48 8.05 -3.97
N SER A 53 7.00 9.22 -4.34
CA SER A 53 7.64 10.51 -3.99
C SER A 53 7.72 10.75 -2.48
N SER A 54 6.82 10.15 -1.71
CA SER A 54 6.84 10.16 -0.24
C SER A 54 7.96 9.30 0.38
N GLY A 55 8.73 8.55 -0.43
CA GLY A 55 9.72 7.58 0.04
C GLY A 55 9.12 6.29 0.60
N VAL A 56 7.79 6.11 0.50
CA VAL A 56 7.11 4.88 0.93
C VAL A 56 7.39 3.77 -0.09
N CYS A 57 7.94 2.66 0.40
CA CYS A 57 8.11 1.43 -0.37
C CYS A 57 6.87 0.55 -0.22
N ARG A 58 6.39 -0.01 -1.33
CA ARG A 58 5.18 -0.84 -1.37
C ARG A 58 5.48 -2.33 -1.27
N THR A 59 6.41 -2.70 -0.39
CA THR A 59 6.78 -4.10 -0.22
C THR A 59 5.62 -4.88 0.37
N THR A 60 5.09 -5.83 -0.41
CA THR A 60 4.07 -6.76 0.04
C THR A 60 4.36 -8.16 -0.52
N TYR A 61 3.85 -9.20 0.12
CA TYR A 61 3.91 -10.57 -0.34
C TYR A 61 2.82 -11.40 0.33
N ARG A 62 2.45 -12.49 -0.30
CA ARG A 62 1.42 -13.41 0.17
C ARG A 62 1.73 -13.96 1.56
N GLY A 63 0.71 -13.96 2.43
CA GLY A 63 0.82 -14.48 3.80
C GLY A 63 1.60 -13.61 4.77
N ARG A 64 2.00 -12.39 4.39
CA ARG A 64 2.83 -11.49 5.22
C ARG A 64 2.27 -11.24 6.62
N LEU A 65 0.94 -11.17 6.75
CA LEU A 65 0.25 -10.87 8.01
C LEU A 65 -0.60 -12.06 8.52
N GLN A 66 -0.32 -13.28 8.08
CA GLN A 66 -1.11 -14.46 8.43
C GLN A 66 -1.12 -14.74 9.94
N ASP A 67 -0.02 -14.51 10.65
CA ASP A 67 0.09 -14.61 12.10
C ASP A 67 -0.76 -13.56 12.82
N VAL A 68 -0.82 -12.33 12.27
CA VAL A 68 -1.67 -11.25 12.77
C VAL A 68 -3.14 -11.61 12.59
N ASP A 69 -3.52 -12.08 11.41
CA ASP A 69 -4.90 -12.46 11.09
C ASP A 69 -5.36 -13.62 11.98
N ALA A 70 -4.50 -14.61 12.24
CA ALA A 70 -4.77 -15.71 13.15
C ALA A 70 -4.95 -15.25 14.60
N LEU A 71 -4.12 -14.31 15.07
CA LEU A 71 -4.23 -13.73 16.41
C LEU A 71 -5.52 -12.93 16.57
N VAL A 72 -5.88 -12.11 15.59
CA VAL A 72 -7.02 -11.17 15.65
C VAL A 72 -8.35 -11.90 15.60
N GLY A 73 -8.45 -13.01 14.87
CA GLY A 73 -9.70 -13.77 14.66
C GLY A 73 -10.49 -14.07 15.95
N PRO A 74 -9.90 -14.68 16.99
CA PRO A 74 -10.57 -14.94 18.26
C PRO A 74 -11.09 -13.68 18.97
N TYR A 75 -10.36 -12.56 18.91
CA TYR A 75 -10.79 -11.29 19.50
C TYR A 75 -12.01 -10.71 18.76
N LEU A 76 -12.03 -10.81 17.43
CA LEU A 76 -13.17 -10.39 16.63
C LEU A 76 -14.40 -11.23 16.94
N LEU A 77 -14.25 -12.55 17.01
CA LEU A 77 -15.35 -13.45 17.39
C LEU A 77 -15.87 -13.13 18.80
N GLY A 78 -14.98 -12.95 19.78
CA GLY A 78 -15.38 -12.62 21.15
C GLY A 78 -16.11 -11.28 21.27
N SER A 79 -15.74 -10.28 20.44
CA SER A 79 -16.30 -8.92 20.53
C SER A 79 -17.49 -8.69 19.61
N PHE A 80 -17.54 -9.33 18.44
CA PHE A 80 -18.47 -8.99 17.37
C PHE A 80 -19.30 -10.18 16.85
N ALA A 81 -19.28 -11.36 17.52
CA ALA A 81 -20.02 -12.55 17.07
C ALA A 81 -21.54 -12.30 16.88
N ARG A 82 -22.10 -11.36 17.65
CA ARG A 82 -23.53 -10.99 17.58
C ARG A 82 -23.82 -9.78 16.71
N GLN A 83 -22.77 -9.17 16.13
CA GLN A 83 -22.91 -7.98 15.33
C GLN A 83 -23.43 -8.34 13.93
N GLN A 84 -24.52 -7.71 13.51
CA GLN A 84 -24.97 -7.77 12.13
C GLN A 84 -24.22 -6.69 11.33
N GLY A 85 -23.47 -7.11 10.30
CA GLY A 85 -22.76 -6.16 9.43
C GLY A 85 -21.46 -5.62 10.04
N LEU A 86 -20.50 -6.51 10.36
CA LEU A 86 -19.17 -6.10 10.79
C LEU A 86 -18.49 -5.25 9.70
N GLU A 87 -18.06 -4.04 10.05
CA GLU A 87 -17.34 -3.12 9.17
C GLU A 87 -15.86 -3.09 9.54
N VAL A 88 -15.01 -3.42 8.58
CA VAL A 88 -13.56 -3.53 8.73
C VAL A 88 -12.86 -2.67 7.71
N HIS A 89 -11.92 -1.85 8.15
CA HIS A 89 -11.05 -1.06 7.29
C HIS A 89 -9.59 -1.47 7.47
N ASP A 90 -8.89 -1.66 6.33
CA ASP A 90 -7.44 -1.87 6.29
C ASP A 90 -6.78 -0.65 5.66
N TRP A 91 -6.13 0.16 6.48
CA TRP A 91 -5.51 1.42 6.08
C TRP A 91 -4.07 1.22 5.63
N ALA A 92 -3.67 1.92 4.58
CA ALA A 92 -2.38 1.76 3.91
C ALA A 92 -2.16 0.33 3.40
N ALA A 93 -3.19 -0.18 2.74
CA ALA A 93 -3.26 -1.55 2.25
C ALA A 93 -2.26 -1.87 1.11
N SER A 94 -1.50 -0.88 0.65
CA SER A 94 -0.57 -0.98 -0.47
C SER A 94 -1.28 -1.41 -1.76
N ASP A 95 -1.02 -2.62 -2.27
CA ASP A 95 -1.67 -3.16 -3.46
C ASP A 95 -2.93 -3.98 -3.16
N GLY A 96 -3.31 -4.12 -1.89
CA GLY A 96 -4.50 -4.83 -1.44
C GLY A 96 -4.38 -6.35 -1.40
N LEU A 97 -3.24 -6.97 -1.76
CA LEU A 97 -3.07 -8.42 -1.73
C LEU A 97 -3.36 -8.99 -0.35
N VAL A 98 -2.65 -8.52 0.68
CA VAL A 98 -2.79 -8.98 2.06
C VAL A 98 -4.17 -8.64 2.63
N SER A 99 -4.75 -7.52 2.23
CA SER A 99 -6.13 -7.15 2.59
C SER A 99 -7.15 -8.13 2.02
N SER A 100 -6.96 -8.57 0.77
CA SER A 100 -7.84 -9.57 0.13
C SER A 100 -7.74 -10.94 0.81
N GLU A 101 -6.56 -11.34 1.27
CA GLU A 101 -6.36 -12.57 2.04
C GLU A 101 -7.14 -12.52 3.38
N TRP A 102 -7.00 -11.43 4.12
CA TRP A 102 -7.71 -11.24 5.38
C TRP A 102 -9.22 -11.16 5.18
N ALA A 103 -9.69 -10.40 4.19
CA ALA A 103 -11.11 -10.30 3.86
C ALA A 103 -11.74 -11.66 3.58
N ARG A 104 -11.09 -12.53 2.79
CA ARG A 104 -11.56 -13.90 2.55
C ARG A 104 -11.65 -14.73 3.84
N GLY A 105 -10.73 -14.53 4.78
CA GLY A 105 -10.78 -15.13 6.11
C GLY A 105 -11.99 -14.63 6.90
N LEU A 106 -12.20 -13.31 6.92
CA LEU A 106 -13.31 -12.68 7.64
C LEU A 106 -14.67 -13.05 7.07
N PHE A 107 -14.84 -13.14 5.76
CA PHE A 107 -16.13 -13.53 5.14
C PHE A 107 -16.57 -14.94 5.52
N ARG A 108 -15.63 -15.84 5.85
CA ARG A 108 -15.94 -17.18 6.37
C ARG A 108 -16.44 -17.13 7.82
N MET A 109 -15.94 -16.20 8.63
CA MET A 109 -16.33 -16.04 10.03
C MET A 109 -17.56 -15.13 10.19
N PHE A 110 -17.67 -14.13 9.34
CA PHE A 110 -18.69 -13.07 9.35
C PHE A 110 -19.23 -12.88 7.93
N PRO A 111 -20.21 -13.67 7.48
CA PRO A 111 -20.73 -13.64 6.09
C PRO A 111 -21.28 -12.27 5.64
N SER A 112 -21.73 -11.43 6.56
CA SER A 112 -22.22 -10.07 6.29
C SER A 112 -21.17 -8.97 6.50
N CYS A 113 -19.89 -9.35 6.69
CA CYS A 113 -18.80 -8.39 6.86
C CYS A 113 -18.67 -7.49 5.61
N GLN A 114 -18.49 -6.19 5.85
CA GLN A 114 -18.08 -5.22 4.85
C GLN A 114 -16.61 -4.89 5.08
N PHE A 115 -15.79 -5.10 4.07
CA PHE A 115 -14.34 -4.90 4.15
C PHE A 115 -13.89 -3.82 3.17
N THR A 116 -13.21 -2.81 3.67
CA THR A 116 -12.62 -1.76 2.85
C THR A 116 -11.11 -1.74 3.02
N ALA A 117 -10.38 -2.03 1.94
CA ALA A 117 -8.95 -1.77 1.84
C ALA A 117 -8.73 -0.34 1.32
N SER A 118 -7.79 0.40 1.89
CA SER A 118 -7.55 1.76 1.45
C SER A 118 -6.07 2.11 1.41
N ASP A 119 -5.70 2.90 0.40
CA ASP A 119 -4.36 3.46 0.26
C ASP A 119 -4.45 4.86 -0.34
N LEU A 120 -3.42 5.68 -0.14
CA LEU A 120 -3.41 7.04 -0.69
C LEU A 120 -3.29 7.05 -2.21
N THR A 121 -2.53 6.10 -2.77
CA THR A 121 -2.18 6.04 -4.19
C THR A 121 -2.53 4.67 -4.76
N LEU A 122 -3.64 4.57 -5.46
CA LEU A 122 -4.16 3.31 -6.04
C LEU A 122 -3.77 3.10 -7.51
N TYR A 123 -3.23 4.12 -8.16
CA TYR A 123 -2.80 4.08 -9.56
C TYR A 123 -1.71 5.09 -9.85
N LEU A 124 -1.05 4.92 -10.99
CA LEU A 124 -0.15 5.88 -11.60
C LEU A 124 -0.75 6.38 -12.91
N VAL A 125 -0.24 7.50 -13.40
CA VAL A 125 -0.63 8.10 -14.67
C VAL A 125 0.52 7.98 -15.66
N GLU A 126 0.32 7.25 -16.75
CA GLU A 126 1.27 7.16 -17.86
C GLU A 126 0.90 8.17 -18.95
N VAL A 127 1.83 8.99 -19.36
CA VAL A 127 1.71 9.85 -20.54
C VAL A 127 2.63 9.30 -21.64
N CYS A 128 2.03 8.74 -22.68
CA CYS A 128 2.73 8.18 -23.84
C CYS A 128 2.85 9.23 -24.93
N ARG A 129 4.06 9.46 -25.42
CA ARG A 129 4.34 10.31 -26.59
C ARG A 129 4.47 9.51 -27.88
N GLY A 130 4.13 10.11 -29.00
CA GLY A 130 4.15 9.46 -30.32
C GLY A 130 5.51 8.92 -30.78
N ASN A 131 6.61 9.32 -30.12
CA ASN A 131 7.98 8.87 -30.40
C ASN A 131 8.41 7.64 -29.57
N GLY A 132 7.50 7.00 -28.83
CA GLY A 132 7.78 5.84 -27.98
C GLY A 132 8.30 6.19 -26.59
N GLU A 133 8.31 7.47 -26.22
CA GLU A 133 8.59 7.93 -24.86
C GLU A 133 7.36 7.80 -23.98
N SER A 134 7.55 7.42 -22.72
CA SER A 134 6.52 7.45 -21.69
C SER A 134 7.03 8.14 -20.43
N TYR A 135 6.15 8.87 -19.79
CA TYR A 135 6.37 9.51 -18.50
C TYR A 135 5.35 8.98 -17.51
N ILE A 136 5.83 8.52 -16.36
CA ILE A 136 5.00 7.97 -15.29
C ILE A 136 4.95 8.98 -14.15
N PHE A 137 3.74 9.29 -13.71
CA PHE A 137 3.46 10.26 -12.64
C PHE A 137 2.60 9.64 -11.55
N GLU A 138 2.72 10.17 -10.35
CA GLU A 138 1.65 10.06 -9.37
C GLU A 138 0.43 10.89 -9.80
N PRO A 139 -0.78 10.59 -9.30
CA PRO A 139 -1.97 11.38 -9.60
C PRO A 139 -1.85 12.87 -9.24
N SER A 140 -0.99 13.18 -8.27
CA SER A 140 -0.62 14.56 -7.87
C SER A 140 0.19 15.32 -8.92
N GLY A 141 0.66 14.64 -9.98
CA GLY A 141 1.53 15.18 -11.00
C GLY A 141 3.03 15.10 -10.68
N VAL A 142 3.42 14.43 -9.60
CA VAL A 142 4.83 14.21 -9.27
C VAL A 142 5.40 13.14 -10.21
N PRO A 143 6.49 13.42 -10.97
CA PRO A 143 7.07 12.46 -11.90
C PRO A 143 7.83 11.37 -11.14
N LEU A 144 7.61 10.10 -11.50
CA LEU A 144 8.28 8.93 -10.94
C LEU A 144 9.28 8.29 -11.88
N GLN A 145 8.90 8.08 -13.15
CA GLN A 145 9.76 7.46 -14.14
C GLN A 145 9.65 8.12 -15.52
N TYR A 146 10.75 8.08 -16.25
CA TYR A 146 10.81 8.29 -17.69
C TYR A 146 11.27 7.00 -18.34
N VAL A 147 10.55 6.56 -19.36
CA VAL A 147 10.80 5.33 -20.10
C VAL A 147 10.98 5.64 -21.57
N TYR A 148 12.13 5.27 -22.10
CA TYR A 148 12.45 5.27 -23.51
C TYR A 148 13.29 4.03 -23.81
N PRO A 149 12.67 2.92 -24.24
CA PRO A 149 13.37 1.65 -24.34
C PRO A 149 14.69 1.76 -25.12
N PRO A 150 15.81 1.23 -24.61
CA PRO A 150 15.92 0.35 -23.45
C PRO A 150 16.22 1.10 -22.13
N PHE A 151 15.90 2.36 -22.01
CA PHE A 151 16.23 3.18 -20.84
C PHE A 151 15.01 3.38 -19.94
N VAL A 152 15.23 3.23 -18.63
CA VAL A 152 14.29 3.59 -17.56
C VAL A 152 15.04 4.49 -16.59
N VAL A 153 14.55 5.72 -16.40
CA VAL A 153 15.09 6.70 -15.46
C VAL A 153 14.09 6.90 -14.33
N SER A 154 14.50 6.63 -13.10
CA SER A 154 13.71 6.97 -11.91
C SER A 154 14.07 8.38 -11.44
N PHE A 155 13.07 9.22 -11.15
CA PHE A 155 13.29 10.57 -10.64
C PHE A 155 13.62 10.59 -9.15
N ASN A 156 13.11 9.61 -8.38
CA ASN A 156 13.29 9.54 -6.93
C ASN A 156 14.64 8.93 -6.54
N ARG A 157 15.22 8.08 -7.39
CA ARG A 157 16.53 7.47 -7.14
C ARG A 157 17.62 8.27 -7.80
N ARG A 158 18.64 8.64 -7.02
CA ARG A 158 19.88 9.23 -7.56
C ARG A 158 20.74 8.11 -8.13
N ASP A 159 20.55 7.80 -9.39
CA ASP A 159 21.49 6.96 -10.10
C ASP A 159 22.87 7.64 -10.11
N SER A 160 23.91 6.84 -9.85
CA SER A 160 25.28 7.34 -9.87
C SER A 160 25.56 8.05 -11.20
N PRO A 161 25.98 9.32 -11.20
CA PRO A 161 26.09 10.16 -12.41
C PRO A 161 27.32 9.83 -13.27
N ILE A 162 27.75 8.57 -13.31
CA ILE A 162 29.07 8.17 -13.85
C ILE A 162 29.22 8.38 -15.36
N PHE A 163 28.16 8.63 -16.16
CA PHE A 163 28.28 8.82 -17.58
C PHE A 163 27.52 10.05 -18.11
N PHE A 164 28.20 10.83 -18.97
CA PHE A 164 27.63 11.98 -19.64
C PHE A 164 26.33 11.71 -20.39
N ALA A 165 26.19 10.53 -21.00
CA ALA A 165 24.97 10.12 -21.68
C ALA A 165 23.78 9.94 -20.72
N ASN A 166 24.01 9.39 -19.50
CA ASN A 166 22.94 9.30 -18.47
C ASN A 166 22.49 10.70 -18.04
N ARG A 167 23.39 11.66 -17.97
CA ARG A 167 23.07 13.06 -17.66
C ARG A 167 22.18 13.68 -18.73
N LEU A 168 22.49 13.47 -20.02
CA LEU A 168 21.70 14.01 -21.14
C LEU A 168 20.28 13.39 -21.15
N VAL A 169 20.16 12.05 -20.97
CA VAL A 169 18.86 11.37 -20.90
C VAL A 169 18.05 11.90 -19.71
N ARG A 170 18.70 12.09 -18.55
CA ARG A 170 18.05 12.63 -17.36
C ARG A 170 17.59 14.08 -17.56
N MET A 171 18.40 14.94 -18.15
CA MET A 171 18.02 16.33 -18.47
C MET A 171 16.80 16.36 -19.41
N ARG A 172 16.79 15.51 -20.46
CA ARG A 172 15.67 15.37 -21.37
C ARG A 172 14.40 14.90 -20.61
N ALA A 173 14.53 13.89 -19.75
CA ALA A 173 13.46 13.37 -18.91
C ALA A 173 12.88 14.45 -18.00
N GLU A 174 13.74 15.20 -17.30
CA GLU A 174 13.32 16.27 -16.38
C GLU A 174 12.63 17.42 -17.14
N HIS A 175 13.14 17.81 -18.30
CA HIS A 175 12.49 18.85 -19.12
C HIS A 175 11.13 18.40 -19.63
N GLY A 176 11.02 17.17 -20.15
CA GLY A 176 9.75 16.60 -20.61
C GLY A 176 8.74 16.45 -19.49
N ALA A 177 9.18 15.94 -18.32
CA ALA A 177 8.31 15.78 -17.16
C ALA A 177 7.69 17.11 -16.69
N LYS A 178 8.51 18.20 -16.62
CA LYS A 178 8.01 19.53 -16.24
C LYS A 178 6.90 20.04 -17.16
N SER A 179 7.00 19.79 -18.47
CA SER A 179 5.98 20.20 -19.43
C SER A 179 4.65 19.46 -19.26
N LEU A 180 4.70 18.19 -18.84
CA LEU A 180 3.55 17.31 -18.68
C LEU A 180 2.94 17.37 -17.27
N GLN A 181 3.72 17.73 -16.26
CA GLN A 181 3.29 17.79 -14.87
C GLN A 181 2.02 18.61 -14.68
N ARG A 182 1.93 19.78 -15.33
CA ARG A 182 0.73 20.62 -15.26
C ARG A 182 -0.50 19.91 -15.81
N ILE A 183 -0.35 19.18 -16.92
CA ILE A 183 -1.46 18.44 -17.53
C ILE A 183 -1.93 17.38 -16.54
N VAL A 184 -1.01 16.57 -16.00
CA VAL A 184 -1.36 15.49 -15.07
C VAL A 184 -2.03 16.03 -13.80
N SER A 185 -1.51 17.11 -13.20
CA SER A 185 -2.04 17.67 -11.95
C SER A 185 -3.40 18.39 -12.10
N GLN A 186 -3.78 18.80 -13.30
CA GLN A 186 -5.05 19.49 -13.55
C GLN A 186 -6.21 18.55 -13.83
N TYR A 187 -5.95 17.32 -14.25
CA TYR A 187 -6.99 16.34 -14.53
C TYR A 187 -7.44 15.64 -13.24
N ARG A 188 -8.75 15.49 -13.08
CA ARG A 188 -9.31 14.51 -12.15
C ARG A 188 -9.38 13.19 -12.90
N TRP A 189 -8.44 12.33 -12.59
CA TRP A 189 -8.41 10.98 -13.13
C TRP A 189 -9.56 10.19 -12.53
N SER A 190 -10.20 9.37 -13.37
CA SER A 190 -11.17 8.39 -12.93
C SER A 190 -10.53 7.34 -11.98
N ASP A 191 -11.33 6.48 -11.43
CA ASP A 191 -10.89 5.46 -10.50
C ASP A 191 -9.85 4.50 -11.13
N PHE A 192 -9.04 3.82 -10.29
CA PHE A 192 -8.08 2.79 -10.73
C PHE A 192 -8.76 1.65 -11.52
N ASP A 193 -10.07 1.46 -11.34
CA ASP A 193 -10.88 0.45 -12.02
C ASP A 193 -11.35 0.88 -13.44
N ASP A 194 -11.07 2.11 -13.84
CA ASP A 194 -11.40 2.62 -15.17
C ASP A 194 -10.22 2.48 -16.14
N PRO A 195 -10.25 1.52 -17.08
CA PRO A 195 -9.18 1.30 -18.04
C PRO A 195 -9.13 2.36 -19.15
N THR A 196 -9.84 3.49 -19.01
CA THR A 196 -9.99 4.46 -20.07
C THR A 196 -8.66 5.06 -20.49
N GLU A 197 -8.37 4.98 -21.77
CA GLU A 197 -7.28 5.71 -22.41
C GLU A 197 -7.78 7.10 -22.82
N TYR A 198 -7.15 8.12 -22.26
CA TYR A 198 -7.46 9.51 -22.57
C TYR A 198 -6.56 10.01 -23.69
N CYS A 199 -7.14 10.47 -24.81
CA CYS A 199 -6.41 11.12 -25.88
C CYS A 199 -6.35 12.62 -25.63
N VAL A 200 -5.16 13.14 -25.33
CA VAL A 200 -4.85 14.57 -25.24
C VAL A 200 -3.81 14.86 -26.30
N PRO A 201 -4.21 15.11 -27.56
CA PRO A 201 -3.25 15.24 -28.65
C PRO A 201 -2.13 16.26 -28.36
N PRO A 202 -0.86 15.92 -28.67
CA PRO A 202 -0.40 14.70 -29.36
C PRO A 202 -0.18 13.49 -28.46
N ASP A 203 -0.47 13.59 -27.16
CA ASP A 203 -0.15 12.59 -26.15
C ASP A 203 -1.36 11.66 -25.86
N ARG A 204 -1.07 10.43 -25.44
CA ARG A 204 -2.04 9.48 -24.91
C ARG A 204 -1.78 9.28 -23.43
N ILE A 205 -2.83 9.33 -22.63
CA ILE A 205 -2.73 9.21 -21.18
C ILE A 205 -3.46 7.94 -20.75
N ARG A 206 -2.83 7.17 -19.85
CA ARG A 206 -3.36 5.92 -19.32
C ARG A 206 -3.24 5.87 -17.81
N ILE A 207 -4.17 5.17 -17.19
CA ILE A 207 -4.10 4.80 -15.78
C ILE A 207 -3.39 3.46 -15.68
N LEU A 208 -2.43 3.35 -14.76
CA LEU A 208 -1.72 2.13 -14.43
C LEU A 208 -2.12 1.72 -13.00
N PRO A 209 -2.96 0.69 -12.81
CA PRO A 209 -3.39 0.25 -11.49
C PRO A 209 -2.22 -0.19 -10.62
N LEU A 210 -2.21 0.21 -9.35
CA LEU A 210 -1.30 -0.27 -8.32
C LEU A 210 -1.97 -1.31 -7.40
N VAL A 211 -3.11 -1.83 -7.83
CA VAL A 211 -3.90 -2.84 -7.12
C VAL A 211 -3.54 -4.22 -7.66
N HIS A 212 -3.26 -5.15 -6.74
CA HIS A 212 -2.93 -6.53 -7.10
C HIS A 212 -4.10 -7.20 -7.84
N PRO A 213 -3.86 -7.99 -8.91
CA PRO A 213 -4.93 -8.61 -9.69
C PRO A 213 -5.95 -9.40 -8.86
N GLU A 214 -5.50 -10.14 -7.83
CA GLU A 214 -6.41 -10.89 -6.94
C GLU A 214 -7.28 -9.98 -6.06
N ALA A 215 -6.75 -8.85 -5.59
CA ALA A 215 -7.52 -7.88 -4.85
C ALA A 215 -8.53 -7.16 -5.76
N HIS A 216 -8.11 -6.88 -6.98
CA HIS A 216 -8.96 -6.28 -8.01
C HIS A 216 -10.11 -7.23 -8.42
N SER A 217 -9.81 -8.52 -8.64
CA SER A 217 -10.84 -9.55 -8.90
C SER A 217 -11.85 -9.61 -7.75
N LEU A 218 -11.40 -9.69 -6.51
CA LEU A 218 -12.28 -9.70 -5.34
C LEU A 218 -13.14 -8.43 -5.24
N HIS A 219 -12.58 -7.27 -5.57
CA HIS A 219 -13.31 -6.00 -5.59
C HIS A 219 -14.47 -6.01 -6.61
N ARG A 220 -14.27 -6.63 -7.77
CA ARG A 220 -15.28 -6.76 -8.82
C ARG A 220 -16.30 -7.88 -8.56
N GLU A 221 -15.87 -8.97 -7.93
CA GLU A 221 -16.69 -10.15 -7.70
C GLU A 221 -17.71 -9.97 -6.57
N THR A 222 -17.43 -9.12 -5.59
CA THR A 222 -18.32 -8.95 -4.44
C THR A 222 -18.44 -7.50 -3.98
N LYS A 223 -19.67 -7.09 -3.65
CA LYS A 223 -19.94 -5.80 -3.00
C LYS A 223 -19.44 -5.69 -1.56
N HIS A 224 -19.00 -6.81 -0.97
CA HIS A 224 -18.51 -6.88 0.39
C HIS A 224 -17.04 -6.48 0.55
N PHE A 225 -16.28 -6.43 -0.56
CA PHE A 225 -14.90 -5.97 -0.57
C PHE A 225 -14.76 -4.73 -1.45
N ARG A 226 -14.19 -3.67 -0.90
CA ARG A 226 -13.93 -2.42 -1.61
C ARG A 226 -12.49 -1.99 -1.47
N ILE A 227 -11.99 -1.32 -2.51
CA ILE A 227 -10.69 -0.64 -2.49
C ILE A 227 -10.96 0.83 -2.78
N VAL A 228 -10.49 1.72 -1.91
CA VAL A 228 -10.78 3.16 -2.01
C VAL A 228 -9.55 4.01 -1.71
N PRO A 229 -9.41 5.20 -2.31
CA PRO A 229 -8.39 6.15 -1.91
C PRO A 229 -8.71 6.72 -0.53
N HIS A 230 -7.72 6.69 0.39
CA HIS A 230 -7.87 7.27 1.72
C HIS A 230 -6.52 7.67 2.30
N SER A 231 -6.50 8.82 2.99
CA SER A 231 -5.34 9.28 3.75
C SER A 231 -5.43 8.82 5.20
N VAL A 232 -4.42 8.13 5.68
CA VAL A 232 -4.33 7.68 7.08
C VAL A 232 -4.28 8.83 8.11
N LEU A 233 -4.14 10.07 7.64
CA LEU A 233 -4.18 11.28 8.46
C LEU A 233 -5.56 11.94 8.52
N SER A 234 -6.58 11.30 7.95
CA SER A 234 -7.95 11.82 7.91
C SER A 234 -8.93 10.80 8.50
N PRO A 235 -9.89 11.22 9.33
CA PRO A 235 -10.90 10.31 9.83
C PRO A 235 -11.85 9.86 8.70
N LEU A 236 -12.48 8.71 8.91
CA LEU A 236 -13.59 8.25 8.07
C LEU A 236 -14.82 9.11 8.31
N LEU A 237 -15.70 9.19 7.31
CA LEU A 237 -16.98 9.90 7.44
C LEU A 237 -17.92 9.19 8.42
N GLU A 238 -17.90 7.87 8.42
CA GLU A 238 -18.70 7.03 9.32
C GLU A 238 -17.77 6.11 10.14
N PRO A 239 -18.00 6.01 11.46
CA PRO A 239 -17.20 5.14 12.30
C PRO A 239 -17.43 3.66 12.00
N VAL A 240 -16.38 2.86 12.15
CA VAL A 240 -16.34 1.44 11.84
C VAL A 240 -15.97 0.59 13.07
N HIS A 241 -16.13 -0.73 12.97
CA HIS A 241 -15.85 -1.64 14.06
C HIS A 241 -14.36 -1.95 14.24
N VAL A 242 -13.63 -2.05 13.12
CA VAL A 242 -12.23 -2.47 13.14
C VAL A 242 -11.42 -1.67 12.15
N ILE A 243 -10.27 -1.17 12.58
CA ILE A 243 -9.25 -0.58 11.71
C ILE A 243 -7.95 -1.34 11.91
N ARG A 244 -7.35 -1.83 10.81
CA ARG A 244 -5.97 -2.31 10.77
C ARG A 244 -5.10 -1.28 10.07
N SER A 245 -3.93 -0.95 10.65
CA SER A 245 -2.93 -0.09 10.04
C SER A 245 -1.54 -0.66 10.29
N MET A 246 -1.04 -1.40 9.31
CA MET A 246 0.27 -2.06 9.37
C MET A 246 1.31 -1.30 8.55
N ASN A 247 2.52 -1.18 9.08
CA ASN A 247 3.70 -0.65 8.38
C ASN A 247 3.58 0.81 7.91
N ILE A 248 2.65 1.59 8.43
CA ILE A 248 2.43 2.96 7.95
C ILE A 248 2.83 4.02 8.99
N TYR A 249 2.40 3.93 10.23
CA TYR A 249 2.74 4.90 11.26
C TYR A 249 4.16 4.65 11.78
N HIS A 250 5.14 5.11 11.01
CA HIS A 250 6.55 4.91 11.28
C HIS A 250 7.29 6.24 11.13
N ARG A 251 8.22 6.54 12.04
CA ARG A 251 9.03 7.79 12.04
C ARG A 251 9.88 8.00 10.79
N ARG A 252 10.05 6.96 9.96
CA ARG A 252 10.68 7.08 8.64
C ARG A 252 9.80 7.83 7.65
N TYR A 253 8.46 7.76 7.79
CA TYR A 253 7.49 8.33 6.87
C TYR A 253 6.82 9.58 7.41
N PHE A 254 6.62 9.65 8.73
CA PHE A 254 5.88 10.73 9.40
C PHE A 254 6.64 11.29 10.59
N GLY A 255 6.50 12.58 10.83
CA GLY A 255 6.87 13.20 12.09
C GLY A 255 5.89 12.85 13.22
N ASP A 256 6.31 13.08 14.48
CA ASP A 256 5.47 12.75 15.64
C ASP A 256 4.10 13.45 15.60
N ALA A 257 4.03 14.68 15.09
CA ALA A 257 2.75 15.41 14.95
C ALA A 257 1.80 14.74 13.95
N ASP A 258 2.32 14.20 12.82
CA ASP A 258 1.51 13.50 11.84
C ASP A 258 1.06 12.14 12.37
N ILE A 259 1.94 11.43 13.12
CA ILE A 259 1.57 10.16 13.75
C ILE A 259 0.47 10.40 14.80
N ALA A 260 0.57 11.44 15.60
CA ALA A 260 -0.47 11.82 16.58
C ALA A 260 -1.80 12.14 15.87
N LYS A 261 -1.75 12.92 14.79
CA LYS A 261 -2.92 13.21 13.95
C LYS A 261 -3.52 11.92 13.34
N GLY A 262 -2.69 10.99 12.91
CA GLY A 262 -3.15 9.69 12.41
C GLY A 262 -3.83 8.85 13.49
N ALA A 263 -3.27 8.82 14.69
CA ALA A 263 -3.89 8.14 15.83
C ALA A 263 -5.25 8.77 16.22
N GLU A 264 -5.35 10.09 16.19
CA GLU A 264 -6.61 10.81 16.39
C GLU A 264 -7.62 10.49 15.26
N ALA A 265 -7.16 10.42 14.01
CA ALA A 265 -8.00 10.02 12.89
C ALA A 265 -8.57 8.61 13.08
N VAL A 266 -7.75 7.64 13.53
CA VAL A 266 -8.22 6.29 13.87
C VAL A 266 -9.22 6.33 15.03
N PHE A 267 -8.92 7.08 16.08
CA PHE A 267 -9.83 7.21 17.22
C PHE A 267 -11.20 7.72 16.79
N ASN A 268 -11.25 8.77 15.99
CA ASN A 268 -12.50 9.36 15.49
C ASN A 268 -13.24 8.43 14.49
N SER A 269 -12.52 7.51 13.85
CA SER A 269 -13.07 6.58 12.86
C SER A 269 -13.57 5.26 13.45
N LEU A 270 -13.34 4.99 14.74
CA LEU A 270 -13.81 3.78 15.40
C LEU A 270 -15.10 4.02 16.18
N LEU A 271 -15.99 3.04 16.17
CA LEU A 271 -17.09 2.94 17.11
C LEU A 271 -16.57 2.75 18.55
N LEU A 272 -17.35 3.13 19.56
CA LEU A 272 -17.03 2.79 20.94
C LEU A 272 -16.96 1.27 21.10
N GLY A 273 -15.88 0.76 21.70
CA GLY A 273 -15.58 -0.68 21.76
C GLY A 273 -14.96 -1.25 20.48
N GLY A 274 -14.79 -0.44 19.44
CA GLY A 274 -14.11 -0.82 18.20
C GLY A 274 -12.62 -1.11 18.41
N MET A 275 -12.00 -1.82 17.47
CA MET A 275 -10.63 -2.31 17.57
C MET A 275 -9.68 -1.61 16.60
N TRP A 276 -8.51 -1.24 17.10
CA TRP A 276 -7.37 -0.82 16.30
C TRP A 276 -6.27 -1.88 16.34
N ILE A 277 -5.88 -2.40 15.19
CA ILE A 277 -4.78 -3.33 14.99
C ILE A 277 -3.62 -2.50 14.43
N LEU A 278 -2.62 -2.24 15.26
CA LEU A 278 -1.51 -1.36 14.97
C LEU A 278 -0.20 -2.13 15.03
N GLY A 279 0.63 -2.04 13.98
CA GLY A 279 1.92 -2.71 14.03
C GLY A 279 2.79 -2.55 12.80
N ARG A 280 3.87 -3.32 12.80
CA ARG A 280 4.82 -3.37 11.68
C ARG A 280 5.39 -4.76 11.47
N THR A 281 5.90 -5.01 10.27
CA THR A 281 6.72 -6.17 9.94
C THR A 281 8.19 -5.78 10.06
N VAL A 282 8.95 -6.49 10.89
CA VAL A 282 10.41 -6.33 11.04
C VAL A 282 11.08 -7.34 10.11
N GLU A 283 11.58 -6.85 8.96
CA GLU A 283 12.17 -7.68 7.90
C GLU A 283 13.67 -7.96 8.12
N GLU A 284 14.33 -7.21 9.01
CA GLU A 284 15.74 -7.38 9.37
C GLU A 284 16.01 -8.74 10.06
N ARG A 285 14.99 -9.37 10.61
CA ARG A 285 15.03 -10.70 11.21
C ARG A 285 14.58 -11.75 10.20
N LYS A 286 15.22 -12.89 10.19
CA LYS A 286 14.82 -14.05 9.39
C LYS A 286 14.42 -15.19 10.31
N PRO A 287 13.16 -15.65 10.28
CA PRO A 287 12.05 -15.14 9.44
C PRO A 287 11.59 -13.72 9.83
N ALA A 288 10.95 -13.01 8.90
CA ALA A 288 10.30 -11.73 9.16
C ALA A 288 9.28 -11.89 10.30
N ARG A 289 9.15 -10.87 11.15
CA ARG A 289 8.34 -10.92 12.36
C ARG A 289 7.38 -9.73 12.42
N ASN A 290 6.13 -9.98 12.72
CA ASN A 290 5.15 -8.93 12.94
C ASN A 290 5.12 -8.52 14.42
N GLU A 291 5.28 -7.22 14.70
CA GLU A 291 5.16 -6.61 16.02
C GLU A 291 3.85 -5.81 16.04
N VAL A 292 2.86 -6.24 16.84
CA VAL A 292 1.49 -5.73 16.75
C VAL A 292 0.89 -5.50 18.12
N SER A 293 0.11 -4.41 18.25
CA SER A 293 -0.74 -4.11 19.38
C SER A 293 -2.19 -4.10 18.94
N ILE A 294 -3.05 -4.77 19.70
CA ILE A 294 -4.50 -4.72 19.52
C ILE A 294 -5.06 -3.81 20.62
N LEU A 295 -5.70 -2.75 20.20
CA LEU A 295 -6.24 -1.70 21.04
C LEU A 295 -7.77 -1.65 20.90
N ARG A 296 -8.50 -1.38 21.99
CA ARG A 296 -9.95 -1.17 21.99
C ARG A 296 -10.24 0.29 22.30
N LYS A 297 -11.09 0.94 21.50
CA LYS A 297 -11.56 2.30 21.78
C LYS A 297 -12.44 2.33 23.03
N THR A 298 -12.09 3.22 23.96
CA THR A 298 -12.89 3.61 25.13
C THR A 298 -13.48 5.02 24.92
N GLN A 299 -14.12 5.58 25.93
CA GLN A 299 -14.59 6.97 25.88
C GLN A 299 -13.45 7.98 25.91
N SER A 300 -12.36 7.66 26.62
CA SER A 300 -11.24 8.57 26.88
C SER A 300 -10.00 8.32 26.03
N GLY A 301 -9.88 7.14 25.41
CA GLY A 301 -8.67 6.74 24.69
C GLY A 301 -8.75 5.32 24.17
N PHE A 302 -7.63 4.61 24.27
CA PHE A 302 -7.52 3.20 23.88
C PHE A 302 -7.10 2.35 25.07
N GLN A 303 -7.74 1.22 25.24
CA GLN A 303 -7.36 0.15 26.15
C GLN A 303 -6.52 -0.89 25.40
N MET A 304 -5.38 -1.29 25.96
CA MET A 304 -4.57 -2.40 25.44
C MET A 304 -5.27 -3.73 25.66
N MET A 305 -5.48 -4.48 24.59
CA MET A 305 -6.06 -5.83 24.65
C MET A 305 -5.02 -6.93 24.57
N CYS A 306 -4.10 -6.82 23.59
CA CYS A 306 -3.12 -7.87 23.30
C CYS A 306 -1.90 -7.32 22.58
N ARG A 307 -0.77 -8.04 22.68
CA ARG A 307 0.45 -7.80 21.93
C ARG A 307 0.94 -9.06 21.27
N LEU A 308 1.40 -8.93 20.03
CA LEU A 308 2.18 -9.92 19.31
C LEU A 308 3.65 -9.46 19.29
N ASN A 309 4.56 -10.34 19.68
CA ASN A 309 6.01 -10.10 19.57
C ASN A 309 6.52 -8.77 20.18
N GLY A 310 5.96 -8.35 21.31
CA GLY A 310 6.39 -7.14 22.03
C GLY A 310 5.53 -5.92 21.75
N GLY A 311 4.62 -5.99 20.78
CA GLY A 311 3.71 -4.88 20.47
C GLY A 311 4.29 -3.85 19.50
N SER A 312 3.49 -2.83 19.19
CA SER A 312 3.87 -1.73 18.30
C SER A 312 4.87 -0.78 18.98
N GLU A 313 5.84 -0.31 18.21
CA GLU A 313 6.79 0.73 18.66
C GLU A 313 6.12 2.06 19.04
N LEU A 314 4.88 2.27 18.63
CA LEU A 314 4.14 3.50 18.91
C LEU A 314 3.43 3.52 20.27
N GLU A 315 3.38 2.42 21.00
CA GLU A 315 2.68 2.36 22.29
C GLU A 315 3.15 3.43 23.28
N GLU A 316 4.46 3.63 23.37
CA GLU A 316 5.05 4.64 24.27
C GLU A 316 4.63 6.06 23.86
N SER A 317 4.64 6.36 22.56
CA SER A 317 4.18 7.64 22.03
C SER A 317 2.69 7.85 22.29
N LEU A 318 1.85 6.84 22.05
CA LEU A 318 0.42 6.90 22.32
C LEU A 318 0.12 7.14 23.81
N ARG A 319 0.89 6.54 24.72
CA ARG A 319 0.79 6.81 26.17
C ARG A 319 1.20 8.24 26.51
N SER A 320 2.31 8.70 25.94
CA SER A 320 2.80 10.07 26.20
C SER A 320 1.81 11.16 25.72
N TRP A 321 0.99 10.83 24.69
CA TRP A 321 -0.08 11.71 24.21
C TRP A 321 -1.41 11.53 24.94
N GLY A 322 -1.48 10.64 25.95
CA GLY A 322 -2.70 10.38 26.71
C GLY A 322 -3.77 9.63 25.94
N LEU A 323 -3.38 8.92 24.83
CA LEU A 323 -4.30 8.17 24.00
C LEU A 323 -4.45 6.71 24.44
N ILE A 324 -3.55 6.17 25.26
CA ILE A 324 -3.71 4.86 25.89
C ILE A 324 -3.95 5.08 27.39
N ASP A 325 -5.06 4.57 27.88
CA ASP A 325 -5.39 4.58 29.31
C ASP A 325 -4.30 3.84 30.09
N SER A 326 -3.85 4.44 31.20
CA SER A 326 -2.86 3.83 32.08
C SER A 326 -3.45 2.57 32.72
N GLU A 327 -2.81 1.43 32.43
CA GLU A 327 -2.93 0.16 33.11
C GLU A 327 -4.31 -0.49 33.24
N GLU A 328 -4.57 -1.37 32.25
CA GLU A 328 -4.91 -2.76 32.55
C GLU A 328 -4.50 -3.62 31.33
N CYS A 329 -3.25 -4.06 31.35
CA CYS A 329 -2.78 -5.03 30.38
C CYS A 329 -3.22 -6.42 30.85
N LEU A 330 -4.34 -6.90 30.33
CA LEU A 330 -4.79 -8.24 30.60
C LEU A 330 -4.44 -9.15 29.43
N ALA A 331 -3.70 -10.18 29.78
CA ALA A 331 -3.31 -11.34 28.99
C ALA A 331 -2.15 -11.12 27.99
N HIS A 332 -0.98 -11.57 28.38
CA HIS A 332 0.05 -11.97 27.43
C HIS A 332 -0.54 -13.06 26.54
N CYS A 333 -0.79 -12.76 25.28
CA CYS A 333 -1.07 -13.79 24.30
C CYS A 333 0.20 -14.63 24.19
N ARG A 334 0.16 -15.84 24.71
CA ARG A 334 1.21 -16.82 24.45
C ARG A 334 1.27 -17.03 22.95
N ALA A 335 2.49 -16.93 22.41
CA ALA A 335 2.74 -17.36 21.05
C ALA A 335 2.06 -18.72 20.83
N ILE A 336 1.35 -18.84 19.70
CA ILE A 336 0.82 -20.14 19.27
C ILE A 336 2.03 -21.05 19.19
N PRO A 337 2.06 -22.22 19.86
CA PRO A 337 3.18 -23.15 19.75
C PRO A 337 3.40 -23.46 18.27
N GLU A 338 4.63 -23.38 17.83
CA GLU A 338 5.06 -23.95 16.56
C GLU A 338 4.93 -25.47 16.71
N ASP A 339 3.91 -26.09 16.12
CA ASP A 339 3.85 -27.52 15.86
C ASP A 339 4.42 -27.84 14.48
#